data_cd6964ab1385e918331da4c71f4fd6e0
#
_entry.id   cd6964ab1385e918331da4c71f4fd6e0
#
_cell.length_a   1.000
_cell.length_b   1.000
_cell.length_c   1.000
_cell.angle_alpha   90.00
_cell.angle_beta   90.00
_cell.angle_gamma   90.00
#
_symmetry.space_group_name_H-M   'P 1'
#
loop_
_entity.id
_entity.type
_entity.pdbx_description
1 polymer ?
#
loop_
_entity_poly.entity_id
_entity_poly.type
_entity_poly.pdbx_seq_one_letter_code
_entity_poly.pdbx_strand_id
1 'polypeptide(L)'
;DDKGENIIIPEKMNKYIYKGKLTYAANWDEYKRVPFWIQLDYIGVDGYFPVSESKTPPINEIKAGWSQWKNEMKILSDSVNKKILFTEFGYRSVDFSGKEPWNSDHTLKDVNLKAQSNLFNVIFEELWNEEWFAGGYLWKWFIDHERVGGFDNHMFTPQNKPAESIIRANYLINN
;
A
#
# COMPACT_ATOMS: atom_id res chain seq x y z
N ASP A 1 -13.32 7.12 -22.37
CA ASP A 1 -14.59 7.32 -23.06
C ASP A 1 -15.67 7.42 -22.01
N ASP A 2 -16.12 8.67 -21.82
CA ASP A 2 -16.92 9.13 -20.71
C ASP A 2 -18.41 8.72 -20.94
N LYS A 3 -18.73 7.50 -20.56
CA LYS A 3 -20.11 7.09 -20.34
C LYS A 3 -20.23 6.67 -18.89
N GLY A 4 -20.79 7.59 -18.08
CA GLY A 4 -21.15 7.33 -16.70
C GLY A 4 -22.09 6.14 -16.57
N GLU A 5 -21.56 4.95 -16.74
CA GLU A 5 -22.24 3.74 -16.32
C GLU A 5 -22.16 3.72 -14.80
N ASN A 6 -23.31 3.95 -14.16
CA ASN A 6 -23.49 3.64 -12.76
C ASN A 6 -23.07 2.19 -12.55
N ILE A 7 -21.87 1.99 -11.97
CA ILE A 7 -21.48 0.69 -11.47
C ILE A 7 -22.42 0.41 -10.30
N ILE A 8 -23.54 -0.19 -10.61
CA ILE A 8 -24.45 -0.74 -9.61
C ILE A 8 -23.76 -2.00 -9.11
N ILE A 9 -22.99 -1.86 -8.01
CA ILE A 9 -22.65 -3.03 -7.23
C ILE A 9 -24.00 -3.58 -6.75
N PRO A 10 -24.38 -4.80 -7.11
CA PRO A 10 -25.64 -5.35 -6.68
C PRO A 10 -25.58 -5.56 -5.17
N GLU A 11 -25.93 -4.54 -4.41
CA GLU A 11 -25.92 -4.51 -2.94
C GLU A 11 -26.63 -5.71 -2.32
N LYS A 12 -27.66 -6.20 -3.01
CA LYS A 12 -28.44 -7.34 -2.58
C LYS A 12 -27.80 -8.71 -2.86
N MET A 13 -27.03 -8.88 -3.93
CA MET A 13 -26.54 -10.22 -4.28
C MET A 13 -25.35 -10.66 -3.44
N ASN A 14 -24.41 -9.78 -3.10
CA ASN A 14 -23.18 -10.18 -2.41
C ASN A 14 -23.40 -10.46 -0.91
N LYS A 15 -24.24 -9.67 -0.21
CA LYS A 15 -24.53 -9.88 1.22
C LYS A 15 -25.39 -11.10 1.52
N TYR A 16 -26.13 -11.65 0.54
CA TYR A 16 -26.85 -12.91 0.72
C TYR A 16 -25.94 -14.13 0.69
N ILE A 17 -24.86 -14.08 -0.09
CA ILE A 17 -23.93 -15.19 -0.31
C ILE A 17 -22.72 -15.08 0.62
N TYR A 18 -22.11 -13.88 0.73
CA TYR A 18 -20.93 -13.63 1.52
C TYR A 18 -21.24 -12.76 2.75
N LYS A 19 -20.90 -13.26 3.94
CA LYS A 19 -21.15 -12.61 5.23
C LYS A 19 -19.93 -11.88 5.81
N GLY A 20 -18.80 -11.93 5.15
CA GLY A 20 -17.57 -11.26 5.57
C GLY A 20 -17.54 -9.77 5.21
N LYS A 21 -16.43 -9.14 5.50
CA LYS A 21 -16.15 -7.74 5.18
C LYS A 21 -15.85 -7.57 3.70
N LEU A 22 -16.34 -6.49 3.11
CA LEU A 22 -16.16 -6.17 1.71
C LEU A 22 -15.45 -4.84 1.54
N THR A 23 -14.60 -4.76 0.53
CA THR A 23 -14.02 -3.54 0.01
C THR A 23 -13.88 -3.61 -1.51
N TYR A 24 -13.50 -2.50 -2.11
CA TYR A 24 -13.08 -2.37 -3.51
C TYR A 24 -11.63 -1.91 -3.51
N ALA A 25 -10.78 -2.48 -4.35
CA ALA A 25 -9.38 -2.07 -4.50
C ALA A 25 -9.30 -0.94 -5.54
N ALA A 26 -9.11 0.27 -5.08
CA ALA A 26 -8.93 1.43 -5.93
C ALA A 26 -7.45 1.84 -5.98
N ASN A 27 -6.98 2.32 -7.11
CA ASN A 27 -5.63 2.86 -7.21
C ASN A 27 -5.43 4.08 -6.30
N TRP A 28 -4.18 4.32 -5.87
CA TRP A 28 -3.78 5.44 -5.00
C TRP A 28 -4.19 6.83 -5.55
N ASP A 29 -4.33 6.99 -6.86
CA ASP A 29 -4.75 8.22 -7.54
C ASP A 29 -6.25 8.29 -7.84
N GLU A 30 -7.01 7.20 -7.60
CA GLU A 30 -8.42 7.08 -7.92
C GLU A 30 -9.35 6.96 -6.71
N TYR A 31 -8.87 6.47 -5.58
CA TYR A 31 -9.69 6.12 -4.41
C TYR A 31 -10.60 7.27 -3.92
N LYS A 32 -10.20 8.52 -4.12
CA LYS A 32 -11.02 9.69 -3.75
C LYS A 32 -12.25 9.89 -4.62
N ARG A 33 -12.26 9.32 -5.83
CA ARG A 33 -13.35 9.46 -6.81
C ARG A 33 -14.39 8.35 -6.73
N VAL A 34 -14.18 7.34 -5.94
CA VAL A 34 -15.11 6.21 -5.79
C VAL A 34 -16.33 6.64 -4.98
N PRO A 35 -17.55 6.59 -5.55
CA PRO A 35 -18.74 7.19 -4.92
C PRO A 35 -19.47 6.26 -3.92
N PHE A 36 -19.06 5.00 -3.81
CA PHE A 36 -19.81 3.96 -3.07
C PHE A 36 -19.11 3.46 -1.81
N TRP A 37 -18.10 4.17 -1.29
CA TRP A 37 -17.39 3.74 -0.07
C TRP A 37 -18.32 3.51 1.13
N ILE A 38 -19.39 4.29 1.25
CA ILE A 38 -20.36 4.16 2.34
C ILE A 38 -21.05 2.77 2.34
N GLN A 39 -21.13 2.11 1.20
CA GLN A 39 -21.75 0.78 1.05
C GLN A 39 -20.81 -0.37 1.42
N LEU A 40 -19.51 -0.08 1.58
CA LEU A 40 -18.46 -1.06 1.86
C LEU A 40 -18.04 -0.99 3.34
N ASP A 41 -17.27 -1.99 3.78
CA ASP A 41 -16.75 -2.05 5.14
C ASP A 41 -15.46 -1.23 5.31
N TYR A 42 -14.68 -1.09 4.25
CA TYR A 42 -13.42 -0.34 4.20
C TYR A 42 -13.31 0.48 2.92
N ILE A 43 -12.48 1.52 2.97
CA ILE A 43 -11.95 2.19 1.78
C ILE A 43 -10.70 1.42 1.38
N GLY A 44 -10.77 0.61 0.32
CA GLY A 44 -9.63 -0.18 -0.16
C GLY A 44 -8.77 0.62 -1.11
N VAL A 45 -7.47 0.63 -0.88
CA VAL A 45 -6.52 1.40 -1.71
C VAL A 45 -5.32 0.53 -2.04
N ASP A 46 -4.95 0.46 -3.33
CA ASP A 46 -3.65 -0.03 -3.75
C ASP A 46 -2.63 1.08 -3.46
N GLY A 47 -1.94 0.92 -2.32
CA GLY A 47 -1.20 1.97 -1.60
C GLY A 47 0.18 2.28 -2.17
N TYR A 48 0.29 2.49 -3.47
CA TYR A 48 1.54 2.82 -4.16
C TYR A 48 1.77 4.33 -4.29
N PHE A 49 1.67 5.05 -3.19
CA PHE A 49 1.81 6.50 -3.17
C PHE A 49 3.24 6.97 -3.47
N PRO A 50 3.43 7.95 -4.39
CA PRO A 50 4.72 8.58 -4.59
C PRO A 50 5.08 9.46 -3.38
N VAL A 51 6.22 9.17 -2.75
CA VAL A 51 6.62 9.82 -1.49
C VAL A 51 8.02 10.43 -1.53
N SER A 52 8.74 10.27 -2.64
CA SER A 52 10.10 10.79 -2.78
C SER A 52 10.56 10.78 -4.23
N GLU A 53 11.31 11.81 -4.63
CA GLU A 53 11.97 11.91 -5.94
C GLU A 53 13.43 11.38 -5.90
N SER A 54 13.93 10.99 -4.73
CA SER A 54 15.34 10.63 -4.53
C SER A 54 15.65 9.20 -4.96
N LYS A 55 16.87 9.00 -5.46
CA LYS A 55 17.43 7.69 -5.82
C LYS A 55 17.39 6.71 -4.63
N THR A 56 17.86 7.16 -3.47
CA THR A 56 17.80 6.43 -2.19
C THR A 56 17.22 7.38 -1.15
N PRO A 57 15.90 7.39 -0.99
CA PRO A 57 15.26 8.41 -0.18
C PRO A 57 15.62 8.30 1.30
N PRO A 58 16.03 9.41 1.94
CA PRO A 58 16.23 9.46 3.38
C PRO A 58 14.88 9.48 4.13
N ILE A 59 14.89 9.03 5.37
CA ILE A 59 13.68 8.88 6.21
C ILE A 59 12.86 10.18 6.30
N ASN A 60 13.52 11.32 6.51
CA ASN A 60 12.84 12.62 6.63
C ASN A 60 12.14 13.06 5.35
N GLU A 61 12.70 12.78 4.18
CA GLU A 61 12.06 13.06 2.88
C GLU A 61 10.82 12.20 2.69
N ILE A 62 10.91 10.90 2.99
CA ILE A 62 9.77 9.98 2.88
C ILE A 62 8.63 10.41 3.83
N LYS A 63 8.95 10.80 5.08
CA LYS A 63 7.96 11.32 6.04
C LYS A 63 7.28 12.58 5.52
N ALA A 64 8.05 13.51 4.97
CA ALA A 64 7.48 14.71 4.35
C ALA A 64 6.55 14.36 3.17
N GLY A 65 6.94 13.40 2.33
CA GLY A 65 6.11 12.92 1.22
C GLY A 65 4.80 12.28 1.68
N TRP A 66 4.81 11.55 2.79
CA TRP A 66 3.59 10.96 3.36
C TRP A 66 2.62 11.97 3.94
N SER A 67 3.07 13.14 4.38
CA SER A 67 2.23 14.12 5.08
C SER A 67 0.97 14.52 4.31
N GLN A 68 1.10 14.75 3.01
CA GLN A 68 -0.05 15.07 2.15
C GLN A 68 -1.02 13.90 2.06
N TRP A 69 -0.52 12.71 1.77
CA TRP A 69 -1.34 11.52 1.56
C TRP A 69 -2.08 11.10 2.83
N LYS A 70 -1.42 11.19 3.99
CA LYS A 70 -2.04 10.96 5.30
C LYS A 70 -3.25 11.87 5.52
N ASN A 71 -3.06 13.16 5.28
CA ASN A 71 -4.14 14.13 5.44
C ASN A 71 -5.32 13.86 4.51
N GLU A 72 -5.06 13.57 3.24
CA GLU A 72 -6.10 13.25 2.26
C GLU A 72 -6.88 11.98 2.61
N MET A 73 -6.17 10.91 3.00
CA MET A 73 -6.78 9.65 3.44
C MET A 73 -7.63 9.84 4.69
N LYS A 74 -7.11 10.60 5.68
CA LYS A 74 -7.84 10.88 6.92
C LYS A 74 -9.14 11.65 6.64
N ILE A 75 -9.09 12.70 5.83
CA ILE A 75 -10.28 13.47 5.45
C ILE A 75 -11.33 12.57 4.81
N LEU A 76 -10.95 11.69 3.88
CA LEU A 76 -11.90 10.79 3.26
C LEU A 76 -12.45 9.78 4.27
N SER A 77 -11.59 9.17 5.09
CA SER A 77 -11.99 8.23 6.14
C SER A 77 -13.03 8.84 7.08
N ASP A 78 -12.79 10.06 7.57
CA ASP A 78 -13.69 10.79 8.44
C ASP A 78 -15.03 11.11 7.73
N SER A 79 -14.99 11.49 6.45
CA SER A 79 -16.18 11.89 5.68
C SER A 79 -17.19 10.77 5.46
N VAL A 80 -16.72 9.55 5.35
CA VAL A 80 -17.59 8.36 5.13
C VAL A 80 -17.64 7.43 6.33
N ASN A 81 -16.91 7.75 7.40
CA ASN A 81 -16.79 6.95 8.62
C ASN A 81 -16.37 5.49 8.34
N LYS A 82 -15.34 5.33 7.50
CA LYS A 82 -14.76 4.03 7.15
C LYS A 82 -13.24 4.10 7.24
N LYS A 83 -12.61 3.03 7.76
CA LYS A 83 -11.15 2.94 7.80
C LYS A 83 -10.55 2.67 6.41
N ILE A 84 -9.36 3.20 6.19
CA ILE A 84 -8.54 2.87 5.01
C ILE A 84 -7.91 1.48 5.22
N LEU A 85 -8.00 0.64 4.20
CA LEU A 85 -7.31 -0.65 4.12
C LEU A 85 -6.44 -0.64 2.87
N PHE A 86 -5.13 -0.83 3.00
CA PHE A 86 -4.33 -1.04 1.82
C PHE A 86 -4.54 -2.46 1.29
N THR A 87 -5.23 -2.54 0.16
CA THR A 87 -5.49 -3.80 -0.57
C THR A 87 -4.22 -4.35 -1.17
N GLU A 88 -3.29 -3.47 -1.50
CA GLU A 88 -1.90 -3.76 -1.81
C GLU A 88 -1.00 -2.64 -1.30
N PHE A 89 0.22 -2.96 -0.88
CA PHE A 89 1.30 -1.99 -0.72
C PHE A 89 2.64 -2.68 -0.83
N GLY A 90 3.64 -1.98 -1.32
CA GLY A 90 4.99 -2.52 -1.46
C GLY A 90 5.93 -1.61 -2.23
N TYR A 91 7.20 -1.90 -2.13
CA TYR A 91 8.27 -1.20 -2.81
C TYR A 91 9.26 -2.19 -3.40
N ARG A 92 9.70 -1.95 -4.63
CA ARG A 92 10.83 -2.69 -5.19
C ARG A 92 12.13 -2.27 -4.50
N SER A 93 13.11 -3.17 -4.49
CA SER A 93 14.47 -2.83 -4.05
C SER A 93 15.30 -2.28 -5.20
N VAL A 94 14.86 -1.15 -5.77
CA VAL A 94 15.53 -0.45 -6.87
C VAL A 94 15.69 1.03 -6.56
N ASP A 95 16.54 1.69 -7.35
CA ASP A 95 16.64 3.14 -7.33
C ASP A 95 15.30 3.81 -7.62
N PHE A 96 15.05 4.95 -6.99
CA PHE A 96 13.81 5.75 -7.17
C PHE A 96 12.50 5.04 -6.85
N SER A 97 12.53 3.94 -6.07
CA SER A 97 11.32 3.17 -5.75
C SER A 97 10.27 3.93 -4.93
N GLY A 98 10.61 5.09 -4.36
CA GLY A 98 9.65 6.00 -3.72
C GLY A 98 8.97 6.99 -4.66
N LYS A 99 9.47 7.12 -5.91
CA LYS A 99 8.93 8.02 -6.93
C LYS A 99 7.75 7.40 -7.66
N GLU A 100 7.93 6.18 -8.13
CA GLU A 100 6.92 5.41 -8.86
C GLU A 100 6.76 4.02 -8.23
N PRO A 101 6.19 3.91 -7.02
CA PRO A 101 6.13 2.64 -6.31
C PRO A 101 5.37 1.53 -7.06
N TRP A 102 4.43 1.90 -7.92
CA TRP A 102 3.67 0.98 -8.79
C TRP A 102 4.47 0.43 -9.98
N ASN A 103 5.64 1.04 -10.29
CA ASN A 103 6.40 0.71 -11.50
C ASN A 103 6.96 -0.71 -11.41
N SER A 104 6.49 -1.58 -12.30
CA SER A 104 6.91 -2.97 -12.42
C SER A 104 7.86 -3.22 -13.60
N ASP A 105 8.45 -2.18 -14.18
CA ASP A 105 9.37 -2.30 -15.32
C ASP A 105 10.57 -3.20 -14.98
N HIS A 106 10.65 -4.33 -15.66
CA HIS A 106 11.69 -5.33 -15.46
C HIS A 106 13.07 -4.91 -15.99
N THR A 107 13.16 -3.77 -16.70
CA THR A 107 14.45 -3.21 -17.13
C THR A 107 15.21 -2.52 -15.99
N LEU A 108 14.52 -2.07 -14.95
CA LEU A 108 15.10 -1.50 -13.73
C LEU A 108 15.68 -2.62 -12.87
N LYS A 109 16.99 -2.81 -12.90
CA LYS A 109 17.67 -3.94 -12.23
C LYS A 109 18.71 -3.52 -11.19
N ASP A 110 19.02 -2.24 -11.08
CA ASP A 110 19.98 -1.76 -10.08
C ASP A 110 19.39 -1.94 -8.67
N VAL A 111 19.99 -2.86 -7.93
CA VAL A 111 19.48 -3.23 -6.59
C VAL A 111 19.77 -2.12 -5.60
N ASN A 112 18.72 -1.65 -4.91
CA ASN A 112 18.81 -0.66 -3.84
C ASN A 112 18.01 -1.12 -2.61
N LEU A 113 18.60 -2.01 -1.82
CA LEU A 113 18.00 -2.55 -0.61
C LEU A 113 17.72 -1.47 0.44
N LYS A 114 18.55 -0.41 0.46
CA LYS A 114 18.39 0.70 1.39
C LYS A 114 17.14 1.53 1.09
N ALA A 115 16.87 1.80 -0.18
CA ALA A 115 15.65 2.49 -0.57
C ALA A 115 14.40 1.71 -0.12
N GLN A 116 14.34 0.41 -0.40
CA GLN A 116 13.25 -0.45 0.02
C GLN A 116 13.06 -0.45 1.55
N SER A 117 14.16 -0.60 2.30
CA SER A 117 14.12 -0.63 3.77
C SER A 117 13.63 0.70 4.37
N ASN A 118 14.13 1.83 3.86
CA ASN A 118 13.72 3.14 4.33
C ASN A 118 12.21 3.37 4.09
N LEU A 119 11.72 3.00 2.90
CA LEU A 119 10.31 3.15 2.53
C LEU A 119 9.40 2.30 3.41
N PHE A 120 9.76 1.02 3.66
CA PHE A 120 8.99 0.17 4.57
C PHE A 120 9.04 0.68 6.02
N ASN A 121 10.17 1.16 6.49
CA ASN A 121 10.26 1.71 7.84
C ASN A 121 9.28 2.87 8.02
N VAL A 122 9.29 3.82 7.09
CA VAL A 122 8.45 5.02 7.22
C VAL A 122 6.96 4.73 7.04
N ILE A 123 6.56 3.85 6.12
CA ILE A 123 5.14 3.54 5.95
C ILE A 123 4.54 2.94 7.23
N PHE A 124 5.29 2.09 7.94
CA PHE A 124 4.85 1.55 9.23
C PHE A 124 4.81 2.63 10.31
N GLU A 125 5.83 3.47 10.41
CA GLU A 125 5.87 4.58 11.38
C GLU A 125 4.72 5.56 11.18
N GLU A 126 4.37 5.87 9.93
CA GLU A 126 3.40 6.90 9.60
C GLU A 126 1.94 6.42 9.61
N LEU A 127 1.66 5.15 9.33
CA LEU A 127 0.28 4.70 9.11
C LEU A 127 -0.22 3.68 10.13
N TRP A 128 0.62 2.76 10.61
CA TRP A 128 0.14 1.60 11.37
C TRP A 128 -0.49 1.94 12.73
N ASN A 129 -0.17 3.10 13.30
CA ASN A 129 -0.73 3.56 14.58
C ASN A 129 -1.90 4.53 14.40
N GLU A 130 -2.31 4.82 13.19
CA GLU A 130 -3.43 5.72 12.93
C GLU A 130 -4.77 5.00 13.14
N GLU A 131 -5.66 5.55 13.95
CA GLU A 131 -6.96 4.94 14.26
C GLU A 131 -7.86 4.74 13.04
N TRP A 132 -7.69 5.58 12.03
CA TRP A 132 -8.41 5.53 10.77
C TRP A 132 -7.81 4.53 9.76
N PHE A 133 -6.66 3.93 10.05
CA PHE A 133 -6.00 2.94 9.21
C PHE A 133 -6.30 1.52 9.72
N ALA A 134 -6.61 0.60 8.82
CA ALA A 134 -6.97 -0.78 9.15
C ALA A 134 -5.85 -1.78 8.88
N GLY A 135 -4.71 -1.31 8.38
CA GLY A 135 -3.60 -2.16 7.97
C GLY A 135 -3.51 -2.37 6.45
N GLY A 136 -2.75 -3.35 6.01
CA GLY A 136 -2.56 -3.57 4.59
C GLY A 136 -2.03 -4.96 4.25
N TYR A 137 -2.20 -5.33 2.97
CA TYR A 137 -1.69 -6.55 2.39
C TYR A 137 -0.43 -6.25 1.59
N LEU A 138 0.67 -6.93 1.98
CA LEU A 138 1.97 -6.72 1.37
C LEU A 138 2.03 -7.29 -0.05
N TRP A 139 2.35 -6.48 -1.03
CA TRP A 139 2.73 -6.88 -2.37
C TRP A 139 4.26 -6.88 -2.53
N LYS A 140 4.91 -8.07 -2.57
CA LYS A 140 4.25 -9.36 -2.39
C LYS A 140 5.11 -10.30 -1.53
N TRP A 141 4.44 -11.24 -0.91
CA TRP A 141 5.07 -12.31 -0.14
C TRP A 141 4.86 -13.65 -0.83
N PHE A 142 5.92 -14.44 -0.97
CA PHE A 142 5.87 -15.77 -1.57
C PHE A 142 5.88 -16.87 -0.51
N ILE A 143 5.25 -18.01 -0.82
CA ILE A 143 5.14 -19.16 0.09
C ILE A 143 6.51 -19.81 0.30
N ASP A 144 7.30 -19.98 -0.77
CA ASP A 144 8.63 -20.61 -0.73
C ASP A 144 9.69 -19.58 -0.33
N HIS A 145 9.77 -19.32 0.98
CA HIS A 145 10.62 -18.29 1.54
C HIS A 145 12.11 -18.49 1.21
N GLU A 146 12.59 -19.74 1.22
CA GLU A 146 14.03 -20.02 1.05
C GLU A 146 14.54 -19.74 -0.36
N ARG A 147 13.64 -19.72 -1.36
CA ARG A 147 13.98 -19.60 -2.78
C ARG A 147 13.72 -18.25 -3.40
N VAL A 148 13.27 -17.26 -2.61
CA VAL A 148 12.85 -15.97 -3.14
C VAL A 148 13.57 -14.81 -2.48
N GLY A 149 13.60 -13.67 -3.15
CA GLY A 149 14.24 -12.46 -2.62
C GLY A 149 15.75 -12.52 -2.64
N GLY A 150 16.37 -12.13 -1.53
CA GLY A 150 17.83 -12.07 -1.38
C GLY A 150 18.45 -10.76 -1.85
N PHE A 151 19.75 -10.60 -1.56
CA PHE A 151 20.46 -9.32 -1.70
C PHE A 151 20.61 -8.83 -3.15
N ASP A 152 20.59 -9.74 -4.12
CA ASP A 152 20.69 -9.41 -5.55
C ASP A 152 19.32 -9.29 -6.24
N ASN A 153 18.24 -9.42 -5.48
CA ASN A 153 16.90 -9.38 -6.01
C ASN A 153 16.33 -7.95 -6.00
N HIS A 154 15.94 -7.45 -7.17
CA HIS A 154 15.40 -6.11 -7.39
C HIS A 154 13.87 -6.01 -7.32
N MET A 155 13.18 -7.12 -7.04
CA MET A 155 11.71 -7.20 -7.06
C MET A 155 11.08 -6.74 -5.75
N PHE A 156 9.73 -6.71 -5.72
CA PHE A 156 8.92 -6.25 -4.58
C PHE A 156 9.11 -7.07 -3.31
N THR A 157 9.31 -8.39 -3.44
CA THR A 157 9.44 -9.22 -2.24
C THR A 157 10.53 -8.72 -1.29
N PRO A 158 10.22 -8.52 -0.01
CA PRO A 158 11.21 -8.16 1.00
C PRO A 158 11.96 -9.37 1.57
N GLN A 159 11.53 -10.58 1.22
CA GLN A 159 12.06 -11.83 1.78
C GLN A 159 13.55 -11.98 1.51
N ASN A 160 14.30 -12.39 2.54
CA ASN A 160 15.76 -12.51 2.52
C ASN A 160 16.51 -11.19 2.20
N LYS A 161 15.86 -10.05 2.50
CA LYS A 161 16.40 -8.68 2.38
C LYS A 161 16.29 -7.96 3.73
N PRO A 162 17.03 -6.84 3.96
CA PRO A 162 16.93 -6.08 5.20
C PRO A 162 15.51 -5.61 5.54
N ALA A 163 14.68 -5.33 4.54
CA ALA A 163 13.29 -4.93 4.71
C ALA A 163 12.41 -6.01 5.38
N GLU A 164 12.77 -7.29 5.28
CA GLU A 164 12.02 -8.37 5.92
C GLU A 164 11.96 -8.21 7.44
N SER A 165 13.07 -7.85 8.07
CA SER A 165 13.13 -7.66 9.53
C SER A 165 12.22 -6.51 9.98
N ILE A 166 12.13 -5.44 9.19
CA ILE A 166 11.25 -4.30 9.46
C ILE A 166 9.78 -4.74 9.42
N ILE A 167 9.41 -5.49 8.38
CA ILE A 167 8.05 -5.98 8.20
C ILE A 167 7.67 -6.95 9.34
N ARG A 168 8.53 -7.92 9.65
CA ARG A 168 8.29 -8.87 10.75
C ARG A 168 8.07 -8.16 12.09
N ALA A 169 8.91 -7.17 12.42
CA ALA A 169 8.78 -6.43 13.66
C ALA A 169 7.42 -5.72 13.76
N ASN A 170 6.95 -5.10 12.68
CA ASN A 170 5.71 -4.33 12.71
C ASN A 170 4.44 -5.20 12.67
N TYR A 171 4.45 -6.34 11.99
CA TYR A 171 3.31 -7.27 12.00
C TYR A 171 3.21 -8.09 13.30
N LEU A 172 4.31 -8.33 14.03
CA LEU A 172 4.28 -9.07 15.30
C LEU A 172 3.85 -8.24 16.50
N ILE A 173 4.07 -6.91 16.47
CA ILE A 173 3.71 -6.02 17.58
C ILE A 173 2.20 -5.74 17.61
N ASN A 174 1.51 -5.85 16.47
CA ASN A 174 0.11 -5.46 16.31
C ASN A 174 -0.87 -6.64 16.25
N ASN A 175 -0.46 -7.83 16.72
CA ASN A 175 -1.31 -9.02 16.85
C ASN A 175 -1.64 -9.32 18.29
#